data_24c46e299b26563a3d542a6e685e25c7
#
_entry.id   24c46e299b26563a3d542a6e685e25c7
#
_cell.length_a   1.000
_cell.length_b   1.000
_cell.length_c   1.000
_cell.angle_alpha   90.00
_cell.angle_beta   90.00
_cell.angle_gamma   90.00
#
_symmetry.space_group_name_H-M   'P 1'
#
loop_
_entity.id
_entity.type
_entity.pdbx_description
1 polymer ?
#
loop_
_entity_poly.entity_id
_entity_poly.type
_entity_poly.pdbx_seq_one_letter_code
_entity_poly.pdbx_strand_id
1 'polypeptide(L)'
;MKLQQLKYFNALCRLKSFSKVASKFKVSQPTVSYAIKSLEEDLGVQLILRNQSHTEVSLTREGELFRKYSLSALQQLDKGITAVKNAHDGRIKIGLTAALSRFFDLTKHVTSLEEIFGTEIGLLEDGSKEITKKVLSNKLDIALFGTSKEVYSSQLDLKKIATFPFKLAVSKNHPLAKESRIHLSQVENEKFILFNEHFIHHEVFWKFMNSYGIIPNILAEVSDIQGFENFIQQKNTVGILVDFLKLDHIRLIELDEPEPVQFYLYLAKQKDGKITDEAFNEMELYIKNQIHALKN
;
A
#
# COMPACT_ATOMS: atom_id res chain seq x y z
N MET A 1 14.88 -9.74 30.55
CA MET A 1 14.39 -9.72 29.14
C MET A 1 15.19 -8.73 28.29
N LYS A 2 15.70 -9.13 27.10
CA LYS A 2 16.53 -8.34 26.20
C LYS A 2 15.82 -8.16 24.86
N LEU A 3 16.05 -7.01 24.19
CA LEU A 3 15.44 -6.71 22.87
C LEU A 3 15.75 -7.78 21.82
N GLN A 4 16.94 -8.35 21.86
CA GLN A 4 17.34 -9.40 20.91
C GLN A 4 16.53 -10.69 21.09
N GLN A 5 16.13 -11.03 22.30
CA GLN A 5 15.25 -12.17 22.59
C GLN A 5 13.87 -11.96 21.94
N LEU A 6 13.31 -10.73 22.00
CA LEU A 6 12.03 -10.40 21.34
C LEU A 6 12.16 -10.52 19.83
N LYS A 7 13.28 -10.07 19.24
CA LYS A 7 13.54 -10.19 17.79
C LYS A 7 13.61 -11.64 17.34
N TYR A 8 14.31 -12.49 18.10
CA TYR A 8 14.41 -13.92 17.80
C TYR A 8 13.06 -14.62 17.95
N PHE A 9 12.32 -14.34 19.03
CA PHE A 9 10.99 -14.90 19.25
C PHE A 9 10.01 -14.55 18.12
N ASN A 10 9.91 -13.28 17.74
CA ASN A 10 9.02 -12.88 16.64
C ASN A 10 9.45 -13.46 15.27
N ALA A 11 10.77 -13.61 15.04
CA ALA A 11 11.25 -14.28 13.84
C ALA A 11 10.92 -15.78 13.86
N LEU A 12 11.02 -16.43 15.03
CA LEU A 12 10.68 -17.84 15.22
C LEU A 12 9.20 -18.10 14.98
N CYS A 13 8.32 -17.23 15.48
CA CYS A 13 6.88 -17.28 15.20
C CYS A 13 6.55 -17.25 13.70
N ARG A 14 7.33 -16.50 12.91
CA ARG A 14 7.12 -16.37 11.47
C ARG A 14 7.76 -17.49 10.66
N LEU A 15 9.02 -17.86 10.98
CA LEU A 15 9.82 -18.82 10.21
C LEU A 15 9.61 -20.27 10.65
N LYS A 16 9.02 -20.48 11.83
CA LYS A 16 8.72 -21.78 12.45
C LYS A 16 9.92 -22.74 12.53
N SER A 17 11.15 -22.19 12.54
CA SER A 17 12.39 -22.98 12.53
C SER A 17 13.53 -22.22 13.19
N PHE A 18 14.16 -22.85 14.19
CA PHE A 18 15.34 -22.30 14.88
C PHE A 18 16.52 -22.09 13.93
N SER A 19 16.77 -23.04 13.01
CA SER A 19 17.86 -22.96 12.04
C SER A 19 17.66 -21.82 11.05
N LYS A 20 16.41 -21.60 10.55
CA LYS A 20 16.11 -20.46 9.68
C LYS A 20 16.25 -19.12 10.40
N VAL A 21 15.90 -19.03 11.68
CA VAL A 21 16.12 -17.84 12.49
C VAL A 21 17.62 -17.59 12.68
N ALA A 22 18.38 -18.62 13.03
CA ALA A 22 19.83 -18.54 13.20
C ALA A 22 20.52 -18.03 11.91
N SER A 23 20.18 -18.60 10.76
CA SER A 23 20.66 -18.16 9.46
C SER A 23 20.31 -16.71 9.17
N LYS A 24 19.06 -16.29 9.41
CA LYS A 24 18.59 -14.92 9.21
C LYS A 24 19.39 -13.89 10.03
N PHE A 25 19.72 -14.23 11.27
CA PHE A 25 20.45 -13.31 12.18
C PHE A 25 21.96 -13.55 12.18
N LYS A 26 22.48 -14.47 11.34
CA LYS A 26 23.90 -14.84 11.24
C LYS A 26 24.50 -15.25 12.58
N VAL A 27 23.79 -16.08 13.32
CA VAL A 27 24.21 -16.64 14.61
C VAL A 27 24.06 -18.16 14.61
N SER A 28 24.59 -18.86 15.63
CA SER A 28 24.39 -20.29 15.79
C SER A 28 22.97 -20.64 16.25
N GLN A 29 22.47 -21.81 15.87
CA GLN A 29 21.15 -22.28 16.34
C GLN A 29 21.09 -22.41 17.87
N PRO A 30 22.11 -22.90 18.59
CA PRO A 30 22.15 -22.89 20.04
C PRO A 30 21.96 -21.49 20.64
N THR A 31 22.51 -20.43 20.02
CA THR A 31 22.34 -19.03 20.47
C THR A 31 20.87 -18.63 20.46
N VAL A 32 20.14 -18.96 19.41
CA VAL A 32 18.70 -18.67 19.30
C VAL A 32 17.92 -19.50 20.34
N SER A 33 18.23 -20.81 20.45
CA SER A 33 17.57 -21.70 21.41
C SER A 33 17.75 -21.24 22.85
N TYR A 34 18.98 -20.84 23.21
CA TYR A 34 19.28 -20.30 24.55
C TYR A 34 18.52 -18.99 24.81
N ALA A 35 18.49 -18.09 23.81
CA ALA A 35 17.79 -16.81 23.94
C ALA A 35 16.28 -16.99 24.17
N ILE A 36 15.64 -17.94 23.48
CA ILE A 36 14.22 -18.26 23.68
C ILE A 36 14.01 -18.88 25.06
N LYS A 37 14.86 -19.84 25.47
CA LYS A 37 14.78 -20.46 26.79
C LYS A 37 14.91 -19.42 27.92
N SER A 38 15.90 -18.53 27.82
CA SER A 38 16.08 -17.43 28.78
C SER A 38 14.89 -16.45 28.78
N LEU A 39 14.22 -16.22 27.64
CA LEU A 39 13.00 -15.42 27.58
C LEU A 39 11.83 -16.11 28.30
N GLU A 40 11.68 -17.43 28.15
CA GLU A 40 10.68 -18.24 28.84
C GLU A 40 10.93 -18.26 30.38
N GLU A 41 12.21 -18.36 30.79
CA GLU A 41 12.63 -18.26 32.18
C GLU A 41 12.33 -16.88 32.79
N ASP A 42 12.63 -15.79 32.06
CA ASP A 42 12.31 -14.42 32.50
C ASP A 42 10.81 -14.19 32.68
N LEU A 43 9.97 -14.87 31.90
CA LEU A 43 8.51 -14.75 31.96
C LEU A 43 7.83 -15.78 32.88
N GLY A 44 8.56 -16.82 33.27
CA GLY A 44 8.03 -17.93 34.10
C GLY A 44 7.04 -18.83 33.36
N VAL A 45 6.96 -18.77 32.04
CA VAL A 45 6.03 -19.56 31.22
C VAL A 45 6.68 -20.05 29.95
N GLN A 46 6.21 -21.16 29.40
CA GLN A 46 6.61 -21.62 28.06
C GLN A 46 5.86 -20.87 26.98
N LEU A 47 6.59 -20.41 25.97
CA LEU A 47 6.04 -19.74 24.80
C LEU A 47 5.97 -20.65 23.57
N ILE A 48 6.83 -21.69 23.54
CA ILE A 48 7.04 -22.61 22.43
C ILE A 48 6.70 -24.03 22.84
N LEU A 49 5.85 -24.69 22.04
CA LEU A 49 5.65 -26.14 22.14
C LEU A 49 6.78 -26.83 21.38
N ARG A 50 7.56 -27.63 22.09
CA ARG A 50 8.64 -28.46 21.53
C ARG A 50 8.09 -29.83 21.19
N ASN A 51 7.68 -30.06 19.96
CA ASN A 51 7.34 -31.42 19.52
C ASN A 51 8.60 -32.30 19.43
N GLN A 52 8.51 -33.55 19.85
CA GLN A 52 9.62 -34.51 19.85
C GLN A 52 10.16 -34.79 18.41
N SER A 53 9.41 -34.47 17.37
CA SER A 53 9.78 -34.70 15.97
C SER A 53 10.62 -33.59 15.33
N HIS A 54 11.01 -32.53 16.03
CA HIS A 54 11.92 -31.43 15.62
C HIS A 54 11.59 -30.68 14.31
N THR A 55 10.44 -30.89 13.68
CA THR A 55 10.17 -30.38 12.31
C THR A 55 9.41 -29.08 12.28
N GLU A 56 8.54 -28.78 13.22
CA GLU A 56 7.83 -27.50 13.25
C GLU A 56 7.70 -26.92 14.69
N VAL A 57 7.89 -25.61 14.78
CA VAL A 57 7.70 -24.84 16.01
C VAL A 57 6.26 -24.36 16.06
N SER A 58 5.52 -24.73 17.11
CA SER A 58 4.20 -24.18 17.42
C SER A 58 4.25 -23.34 18.70
N LEU A 59 3.31 -22.42 18.85
CA LEU A 59 3.22 -21.55 20.02
C LEU A 59 2.27 -22.14 21.06
N THR A 60 2.55 -21.88 22.35
CA THR A 60 1.58 -22.04 23.43
C THR A 60 0.53 -20.92 23.35
N ARG A 61 -0.53 -21.00 24.16
CA ARG A 61 -1.51 -19.90 24.31
C ARG A 61 -0.82 -18.64 24.84
N GLU A 62 0.10 -18.76 25.75
CA GLU A 62 0.94 -17.69 26.31
C GLU A 62 1.86 -17.13 25.22
N GLY A 63 2.40 -18.00 24.36
CA GLY A 63 3.22 -17.62 23.22
C GLY A 63 2.47 -16.77 22.19
N GLU A 64 1.23 -17.13 21.84
CA GLU A 64 0.39 -16.31 20.95
C GLU A 64 0.05 -14.95 21.58
N LEU A 65 -0.28 -14.93 22.86
CA LEU A 65 -0.53 -13.69 23.59
C LEU A 65 0.71 -12.81 23.59
N PHE A 66 1.85 -13.37 23.96
CA PHE A 66 3.12 -12.64 24.02
C PHE A 66 3.57 -12.13 22.66
N ARG A 67 3.36 -12.92 21.59
CA ARG A 67 3.63 -12.52 20.20
C ARG A 67 2.95 -11.20 19.84
N LYS A 68 1.66 -11.05 20.16
CA LYS A 68 0.90 -9.82 19.89
C LYS A 68 1.57 -8.59 20.51
N TYR A 69 1.90 -8.68 21.81
CA TYR A 69 2.48 -7.54 22.53
C TYR A 69 3.95 -7.29 22.18
N SER A 70 4.75 -8.35 22.03
CA SER A 70 6.17 -8.22 21.69
C SER A 70 6.38 -7.65 20.27
N LEU A 71 5.50 -8.01 19.31
CA LEU A 71 5.52 -7.44 17.97
C LEU A 71 5.19 -5.95 18.01
N SER A 72 4.15 -5.57 18.76
CA SER A 72 3.77 -4.16 18.95
C SER A 72 4.89 -3.33 19.58
N ALA A 73 5.54 -3.87 20.62
CA ALA A 73 6.67 -3.21 21.28
C ALA A 73 7.86 -2.98 20.32
N LEU A 74 8.20 -3.98 19.50
CA LEU A 74 9.25 -3.85 18.48
C LEU A 74 8.88 -2.80 17.43
N GLN A 75 7.63 -2.76 16.99
CA GLN A 75 7.14 -1.75 16.06
C GLN A 75 7.22 -0.34 16.63
N GLN A 76 6.86 -0.14 17.89
CA GLN A 76 6.96 1.17 18.55
C GLN A 76 8.41 1.63 18.70
N LEU A 77 9.32 0.71 19.03
CA LEU A 77 10.75 1.03 19.10
C LEU A 77 11.31 1.42 17.72
N ASP A 78 10.97 0.67 16.67
CA ASP A 78 11.39 0.98 15.30
C ASP A 78 10.84 2.35 14.84
N LYS A 79 9.59 2.69 15.23
CA LYS A 79 9.02 4.03 14.99
C LYS A 79 9.82 5.11 15.68
N GLY A 80 10.16 4.94 16.95
CA GLY A 80 10.96 5.91 17.71
C GLY A 80 12.34 6.13 17.10
N ILE A 81 13.04 5.03 16.72
CA ILE A 81 14.33 5.12 16.04
C ILE A 81 14.21 5.87 14.71
N THR A 82 13.16 5.60 13.94
CA THR A 82 12.93 6.27 12.65
C THR A 82 12.59 7.74 12.85
N ALA A 83 11.78 8.09 13.84
CA ALA A 83 11.43 9.47 14.16
C ALA A 83 12.67 10.30 14.52
N VAL A 84 13.57 9.75 15.35
CA VAL A 84 14.83 10.43 15.70
C VAL A 84 15.72 10.64 14.46
N LYS A 85 15.82 9.64 13.57
CA LYS A 85 16.59 9.77 12.32
C LYS A 85 15.97 10.81 11.39
N ASN A 86 14.66 10.85 11.27
CA ASN A 86 13.97 11.83 10.41
C ASN A 86 14.04 13.25 10.98
N ALA A 87 14.01 13.42 12.30
CA ALA A 87 14.22 14.71 12.93
C ALA A 87 15.62 15.30 12.61
N HIS A 88 16.63 14.46 12.43
CA HIS A 88 17.96 14.87 12.03
C HIS A 88 18.07 15.23 10.53
N ASP A 89 17.24 14.62 9.66
CA ASP A 89 17.25 14.85 8.20
C ASP A 89 16.69 16.24 7.82
N GLY A 90 15.85 16.82 8.65
CA GLY A 90 15.25 18.16 8.44
C GLY A 90 14.19 18.23 7.33
N ARG A 91 14.24 17.38 6.32
CA ARG A 91 13.32 17.35 5.18
C ARG A 91 11.97 16.74 5.52
N ILE A 92 10.91 17.19 4.82
CA ILE A 92 9.59 16.53 4.83
C ILE A 92 9.57 15.44 3.77
N LYS A 93 9.24 14.20 4.19
CA LYS A 93 9.17 13.03 3.30
C LYS A 93 7.73 12.75 2.92
N ILE A 94 7.42 12.95 1.65
CA ILE A 94 6.09 12.74 1.08
C ILE A 94 6.12 11.47 0.23
N GLY A 95 5.22 10.52 0.56
CA GLY A 95 5.03 9.30 -0.22
C GLY A 95 3.79 9.37 -1.08
N LEU A 96 3.87 8.88 -2.31
CA LEU A 96 2.75 8.80 -3.23
C LEU A 96 2.89 7.62 -4.17
N THR A 97 1.81 7.25 -4.84
CA THR A 97 1.88 6.20 -5.85
C THR A 97 2.33 6.76 -7.19
N ALA A 98 2.96 5.93 -8.04
CA ALA A 98 3.39 6.33 -9.38
C ALA A 98 2.23 6.90 -10.23
N ALA A 99 1.02 6.35 -10.09
CA ALA A 99 -0.17 6.87 -10.75
C ALA A 99 -0.50 8.30 -10.32
N LEU A 100 -0.38 8.59 -9.02
CA LEU A 100 -0.63 9.93 -8.47
C LEU A 100 0.50 10.89 -8.79
N SER A 101 1.76 10.42 -8.82
CA SER A 101 2.91 11.21 -9.27
C SER A 101 2.72 11.71 -10.70
N ARG A 102 2.32 10.80 -11.60
CA ARG A 102 2.02 11.15 -12.99
C ARG A 102 0.81 12.10 -13.11
N PHE A 103 -0.25 11.85 -12.33
CA PHE A 103 -1.47 12.66 -12.35
C PHE A 103 -1.23 14.10 -11.90
N PHE A 104 -0.50 14.28 -10.81
CA PHE A 104 -0.22 15.59 -10.24
C PHE A 104 1.00 16.28 -10.88
N ASP A 105 1.81 15.56 -11.66
CA ASP A 105 3.12 16.04 -12.15
C ASP A 105 3.91 16.77 -11.04
N LEU A 106 4.08 16.05 -9.92
CA LEU A 106 4.59 16.64 -8.67
C LEU A 106 5.95 17.31 -8.80
N THR A 107 6.71 16.95 -9.84
CA THR A 107 8.00 17.64 -10.11
C THR A 107 7.81 19.13 -10.37
N LYS A 108 6.65 19.53 -10.94
CA LYS A 108 6.30 20.94 -11.14
C LYS A 108 5.83 21.63 -9.85
N HIS A 109 5.47 20.86 -8.83
CA HIS A 109 4.87 21.37 -7.60
C HIS A 109 5.79 21.31 -6.38
N VAL A 110 7.04 20.85 -6.55
CA VAL A 110 8.03 20.74 -5.45
C VAL A 110 8.18 22.07 -4.73
N THR A 111 8.43 23.16 -5.46
CA THR A 111 8.63 24.50 -4.87
C THR A 111 7.41 24.95 -4.04
N SER A 112 6.19 24.77 -4.56
CA SER A 112 4.98 25.13 -3.81
C SER A 112 4.80 24.31 -2.55
N LEU A 113 5.18 23.03 -2.57
CA LEU A 113 5.16 22.19 -1.38
C LEU A 113 6.24 22.59 -0.39
N GLU A 114 7.42 22.98 -0.84
CA GLU A 114 8.49 23.50 0.02
C GLU A 114 8.09 24.83 0.68
N GLU A 115 7.34 25.68 -0.01
CA GLU A 115 6.75 26.90 0.56
C GLU A 115 5.75 26.57 1.68
N ILE A 116 4.85 25.60 1.48
CA ILE A 116 3.87 25.15 2.47
C ILE A 116 4.57 24.64 3.74
N PHE A 117 5.66 23.91 3.60
CA PHE A 117 6.34 23.27 4.72
C PHE A 117 7.52 24.08 5.27
N GLY A 118 7.95 25.14 4.58
CA GLY A 118 9.09 25.98 4.98
C GLY A 118 10.44 25.22 4.98
N THR A 119 10.53 24.09 4.27
CA THR A 119 11.75 23.26 4.21
C THR A 119 11.76 22.40 2.95
N GLU A 120 12.94 21.86 2.61
CA GLU A 120 13.10 20.91 1.52
C GLU A 120 12.19 19.69 1.68
N ILE A 121 11.67 19.18 0.58
CA ILE A 121 10.92 17.94 0.54
C ILE A 121 11.67 16.81 -0.14
N GLY A 122 11.40 15.59 0.32
CA GLY A 122 11.81 14.36 -0.36
C GLY A 122 10.59 13.61 -0.86
N LEU A 123 10.52 13.32 -2.15
CA LEU A 123 9.46 12.52 -2.74
C LEU A 123 9.86 11.05 -2.80
N LEU A 124 8.91 10.15 -2.50
CA LEU A 124 9.10 8.71 -2.61
C LEU A 124 7.88 8.09 -3.29
N GLU A 125 8.13 7.35 -4.37
CA GLU A 125 7.11 6.58 -5.06
C GLU A 125 7.13 5.12 -4.62
N ASP A 126 5.92 4.56 -4.36
CA ASP A 126 5.75 3.15 -4.06
C ASP A 126 4.27 2.74 -4.25
N GLY A 127 3.95 1.45 -4.09
CA GLY A 127 2.56 0.99 -4.08
C GLY A 127 1.76 1.51 -2.88
N SER A 128 0.44 1.67 -3.02
CA SER A 128 -0.44 2.20 -1.96
C SER A 128 -0.27 1.49 -0.62
N LYS A 129 -0.14 0.17 -0.63
CA LYS A 129 0.07 -0.64 0.60
C LYS A 129 1.39 -0.31 1.28
N GLU A 130 2.47 -0.14 0.51
CA GLU A 130 3.80 0.19 1.05
C GLU A 130 3.87 1.65 1.53
N ILE A 131 3.28 2.59 0.81
CA ILE A 131 3.14 3.99 1.25
C ILE A 131 2.42 4.06 2.60
N THR A 132 1.30 3.35 2.74
CA THR A 132 0.54 3.31 4.01
C THR A 132 1.39 2.71 5.16
N LYS A 133 2.15 1.64 4.91
CA LYS A 133 3.06 1.07 5.91
C LYS A 133 4.19 2.04 6.29
N LYS A 134 4.71 2.78 5.31
CA LYS A 134 5.82 3.72 5.53
C LYS A 134 5.38 4.94 6.36
N VAL A 135 4.18 5.49 6.14
CA VAL A 135 3.65 6.56 6.99
C VAL A 135 3.37 6.05 8.39
N LEU A 136 2.78 4.86 8.55
CA LEU A 136 2.53 4.24 9.86
C LEU A 136 3.81 3.94 10.65
N SER A 137 4.95 3.76 9.99
CA SER A 137 6.26 3.49 10.62
C SER A 137 7.18 4.71 10.69
N ASN A 138 6.67 5.93 10.52
CA ASN A 138 7.41 7.20 10.50
C ASN A 138 8.54 7.29 9.45
N LYS A 139 8.52 6.43 8.43
CA LYS A 139 9.46 6.52 7.29
C LYS A 139 9.05 7.59 6.30
N LEU A 140 7.78 7.97 6.30
CA LEU A 140 7.20 9.09 5.60
C LEU A 140 6.47 9.99 6.60
N ASP A 141 6.50 11.28 6.36
CA ASP A 141 5.80 12.27 7.16
C ASP A 141 4.37 12.46 6.65
N ILE A 142 4.21 12.41 5.33
CA ILE A 142 2.93 12.52 4.63
C ILE A 142 2.81 11.40 3.60
N ALA A 143 1.60 10.92 3.40
CA ALA A 143 1.26 9.94 2.37
C ALA A 143 0.06 10.43 1.55
N LEU A 144 0.17 10.33 0.22
CA LEU A 144 -0.93 10.48 -0.72
C LEU A 144 -1.14 9.12 -1.40
N PHE A 145 -2.27 8.47 -1.12
CA PHE A 145 -2.52 7.12 -1.59
C PHE A 145 -3.99 6.88 -1.93
N GLY A 146 -4.21 5.88 -2.80
CA GLY A 146 -5.53 5.43 -3.17
C GLY A 146 -5.93 4.11 -2.53
N THR A 147 -7.22 3.90 -2.35
CA THR A 147 -7.81 2.66 -1.83
C THR A 147 -9.18 2.41 -2.45
N SER A 148 -9.61 1.14 -2.51
CA SER A 148 -10.95 0.73 -2.96
C SER A 148 -12.00 0.72 -1.84
N LYS A 149 -11.59 0.97 -0.60
CA LYS A 149 -12.46 0.99 0.59
C LYS A 149 -12.16 2.22 1.43
N GLU A 150 -13.14 2.68 2.19
CA GLU A 150 -12.88 3.73 3.16
C GLU A 150 -11.91 3.27 4.24
N VAL A 151 -11.01 4.16 4.63
CA VAL A 151 -9.94 3.89 5.60
C VAL A 151 -10.18 4.70 6.86
N TYR A 152 -10.05 4.02 7.99
CA TYR A 152 -10.08 4.63 9.32
C TYR A 152 -8.80 4.26 10.06
N SER A 153 -8.24 5.17 10.82
CA SER A 153 -7.02 4.93 11.59
C SER A 153 -7.06 5.66 12.93
N SER A 154 -6.64 4.98 13.98
CA SER A 154 -6.41 5.60 15.28
C SER A 154 -5.04 6.33 15.36
N GLN A 155 -4.12 6.03 14.45
CA GLN A 155 -2.73 6.51 14.45
C GLN A 155 -2.47 7.61 13.42
N LEU A 156 -3.31 7.72 12.39
CA LEU A 156 -3.17 8.69 11.31
C LEU A 156 -4.31 9.70 11.34
N ASP A 157 -3.98 10.94 11.01
CA ASP A 157 -4.96 11.91 10.54
C ASP A 157 -5.15 11.65 9.06
N LEU A 158 -6.39 11.38 8.68
CA LEU A 158 -6.79 11.01 7.33
C LEU A 158 -7.75 12.04 6.77
N LYS A 159 -7.47 12.53 5.57
CA LYS A 159 -8.38 13.39 4.82
C LYS A 159 -8.73 12.75 3.50
N LYS A 160 -10.00 12.50 3.27
CA LYS A 160 -10.52 12.07 1.98
C LYS A 160 -10.51 13.27 1.03
N ILE A 161 -9.62 13.25 0.06
CA ILE A 161 -9.38 14.35 -0.88
C ILE A 161 -10.37 14.32 -2.03
N ALA A 162 -10.56 13.15 -2.62
CA ALA A 162 -11.44 12.95 -3.76
C ALA A 162 -11.91 11.49 -3.85
N THR A 163 -12.93 11.28 -4.65
CA THR A 163 -13.45 9.97 -5.03
C THR A 163 -13.57 9.90 -6.54
N PHE A 164 -13.14 8.79 -7.13
CA PHE A 164 -13.18 8.55 -8.56
C PHE A 164 -13.77 7.17 -8.85
N PRO A 165 -14.60 7.01 -9.89
CA PRO A 165 -15.06 5.69 -10.30
C PRO A 165 -13.95 4.91 -11.00
N PHE A 166 -14.03 3.57 -10.94
CA PHE A 166 -13.32 2.71 -11.87
C PHE A 166 -14.16 2.58 -13.15
N LYS A 167 -13.50 2.62 -14.29
CA LYS A 167 -14.11 2.54 -15.61
C LYS A 167 -13.44 1.47 -16.47
N LEU A 168 -14.14 1.00 -17.48
CA LEU A 168 -13.51 0.18 -18.52
C LEU A 168 -12.65 1.05 -19.41
N ALA A 169 -11.40 0.66 -19.55
CA ALA A 169 -10.43 1.31 -20.44
C ALA A 169 -10.32 0.52 -21.75
N VAL A 170 -10.50 1.19 -22.86
CA VAL A 170 -10.37 0.64 -24.23
C VAL A 170 -9.60 1.60 -25.11
N SER A 171 -8.99 1.11 -26.20
CA SER A 171 -8.45 1.98 -27.24
C SER A 171 -9.57 2.83 -27.84
N LYS A 172 -9.27 4.08 -28.26
CA LYS A 172 -10.24 4.92 -29.00
C LYS A 172 -10.74 4.27 -30.31
N ASN A 173 -9.98 3.32 -30.83
CA ASN A 173 -10.34 2.56 -32.04
C ASN A 173 -11.06 1.24 -31.75
N HIS A 174 -11.25 0.90 -30.47
CA HIS A 174 -11.94 -0.33 -30.07
C HIS A 174 -13.43 -0.26 -30.45
N PRO A 175 -14.08 -1.37 -30.88
CA PRO A 175 -15.51 -1.37 -31.18
C PRO A 175 -16.38 -0.81 -30.05
N LEU A 176 -16.03 -1.11 -28.80
CA LEU A 176 -16.70 -0.62 -27.60
C LEU A 176 -16.50 0.85 -27.30
N ALA A 177 -15.56 1.54 -27.96
CA ALA A 177 -15.30 2.96 -27.72
C ALA A 177 -16.48 3.89 -28.04
N LYS A 178 -17.50 3.38 -28.74
CA LYS A 178 -18.74 4.12 -29.05
C LYS A 178 -19.72 4.13 -27.88
N GLU A 179 -19.55 3.19 -26.95
CA GLU A 179 -20.42 3.06 -25.79
C GLU A 179 -20.09 4.13 -24.74
N SER A 180 -21.11 4.66 -24.09
CA SER A 180 -20.95 5.57 -22.95
C SER A 180 -20.95 4.81 -21.62
N ARG A 181 -21.67 3.67 -21.58
CA ARG A 181 -21.84 2.80 -20.42
C ARG A 181 -21.92 1.35 -20.88
N ILE A 182 -21.36 0.44 -20.12
CA ILE A 182 -21.31 -0.98 -20.45
C ILE A 182 -21.45 -1.83 -19.21
N HIS A 183 -22.20 -2.94 -19.33
CA HIS A 183 -22.25 -3.97 -18.31
C HIS A 183 -21.08 -4.95 -18.49
N LEU A 184 -20.45 -5.40 -17.40
CA LEU A 184 -19.24 -6.24 -17.48
C LEU A 184 -19.44 -7.56 -18.22
N SER A 185 -20.63 -8.16 -18.20
CA SER A 185 -20.90 -9.36 -18.99
C SER A 185 -20.72 -9.18 -20.50
N GLN A 186 -20.77 -7.95 -21.01
CA GLN A 186 -20.59 -7.67 -22.44
C GLN A 186 -19.11 -7.75 -22.87
N VAL A 187 -18.18 -7.82 -21.92
CA VAL A 187 -16.73 -7.90 -22.17
C VAL A 187 -16.13 -9.25 -21.77
N GLU A 188 -16.95 -10.26 -21.45
CA GLU A 188 -16.48 -11.59 -21.01
C GLU A 188 -15.56 -12.29 -22.03
N ASN A 189 -15.74 -12.01 -23.33
CA ASN A 189 -14.96 -12.58 -24.43
C ASN A 189 -13.76 -11.73 -24.85
N GLU A 190 -13.56 -10.59 -24.21
CA GLU A 190 -12.45 -9.69 -24.53
C GLU A 190 -11.13 -10.18 -23.91
N LYS A 191 -10.01 -9.72 -24.46
CA LYS A 191 -8.69 -9.93 -23.87
C LYS A 191 -8.37 -8.82 -22.89
N PHE A 192 -8.07 -9.18 -21.66
CA PHE A 192 -7.78 -8.24 -20.60
C PHE A 192 -6.29 -7.96 -20.42
N ILE A 193 -6.00 -6.71 -20.08
CA ILE A 193 -4.75 -6.28 -19.46
C ILE A 193 -5.02 -5.98 -17.99
N LEU A 194 -4.20 -6.53 -17.13
CA LEU A 194 -4.30 -6.42 -15.68
C LEU A 194 -3.05 -5.76 -15.12
N PHE A 195 -3.22 -4.87 -14.16
CA PHE A 195 -2.11 -4.44 -13.31
C PHE A 195 -1.73 -5.55 -12.34
N ASN A 196 -0.46 -5.67 -11.99
CA ASN A 196 0.02 -6.66 -11.03
C ASN A 196 -0.50 -6.38 -9.59
N GLU A 197 -0.25 -7.29 -8.66
CA GLU A 197 -0.74 -7.30 -7.28
C GLU A 197 -0.34 -6.08 -6.41
N HIS A 198 0.62 -5.28 -6.86
CA HIS A 198 1.04 -4.07 -6.17
C HIS A 198 0.07 -2.90 -6.37
N PHE A 199 -0.80 -2.98 -7.37
CA PHE A 199 -1.79 -1.96 -7.70
C PHE A 199 -3.18 -2.30 -7.12
N ILE A 200 -3.89 -1.26 -6.70
CA ILE A 200 -5.29 -1.38 -6.27
C ILE A 200 -6.20 -1.89 -7.38
N HIS A 201 -5.85 -1.59 -8.64
CA HIS A 201 -6.57 -2.04 -9.83
C HIS A 201 -6.66 -3.57 -9.92
N HIS A 202 -5.63 -4.30 -9.48
CA HIS A 202 -5.64 -5.75 -9.42
C HIS A 202 -6.74 -6.29 -8.51
N GLU A 203 -6.84 -5.76 -7.28
CA GLU A 203 -7.89 -6.16 -6.32
C GLU A 203 -9.29 -5.88 -6.88
N VAL A 204 -9.47 -4.69 -7.48
CA VAL A 204 -10.74 -4.26 -8.05
C VAL A 204 -11.12 -5.08 -9.27
N PHE A 205 -10.16 -5.38 -10.15
CA PHE A 205 -10.38 -6.25 -11.31
C PHE A 205 -10.93 -7.62 -10.89
N TRP A 206 -10.27 -8.30 -9.95
CA TRP A 206 -10.72 -9.60 -9.48
C TRP A 206 -12.04 -9.53 -8.72
N LYS A 207 -12.31 -8.43 -8.01
CA LYS A 207 -13.63 -8.21 -7.40
C LYS A 207 -14.71 -8.18 -8.47
N PHE A 208 -14.53 -7.45 -9.57
CA PHE A 208 -15.47 -7.40 -10.67
C PHE A 208 -15.64 -8.76 -11.34
N MET A 209 -14.55 -9.42 -11.74
CA MET A 209 -14.62 -10.72 -12.40
C MET A 209 -15.37 -11.76 -11.54
N ASN A 210 -15.06 -11.81 -10.25
CA ASN A 210 -15.72 -12.74 -9.32
C ASN A 210 -17.21 -12.42 -9.10
N SER A 211 -17.58 -11.12 -9.07
CA SER A 211 -18.99 -10.72 -8.87
C SER A 211 -19.89 -11.18 -10.01
N TYR A 212 -19.35 -11.31 -11.22
CA TYR A 212 -20.09 -11.74 -12.41
C TYR A 212 -19.81 -13.18 -12.84
N GLY A 213 -18.96 -13.91 -12.10
CA GLY A 213 -18.56 -15.27 -12.47
C GLY A 213 -17.77 -15.34 -13.78
N ILE A 214 -17.14 -14.23 -14.19
CA ILE A 214 -16.38 -14.14 -15.45
C ILE A 214 -14.99 -14.76 -15.23
N ILE A 215 -14.61 -15.68 -16.12
CA ILE A 215 -13.24 -16.21 -16.22
C ILE A 215 -12.51 -15.37 -17.28
N PRO A 216 -11.68 -14.38 -16.89
CA PRO A 216 -11.11 -13.44 -17.84
C PRO A 216 -10.00 -14.08 -18.67
N ASN A 217 -9.95 -13.76 -19.95
CA ASN A 217 -8.83 -14.08 -20.83
C ASN A 217 -7.73 -13.00 -20.65
N ILE A 218 -6.79 -13.24 -19.72
CA ILE A 218 -5.72 -12.28 -19.41
C ILE A 218 -4.59 -12.45 -20.41
N LEU A 219 -4.32 -11.41 -21.22
CA LEU A 219 -3.21 -11.40 -22.17
C LEU A 219 -1.86 -11.15 -21.48
N ALA A 220 -1.83 -10.19 -20.56
CA ALA A 220 -0.63 -9.88 -19.76
C ALA A 220 -0.96 -9.16 -18.47
N GLU A 221 -0.04 -9.23 -17.52
CA GLU A 221 0.02 -8.36 -16.33
C GLU A 221 1.12 -7.32 -16.51
N VAL A 222 0.84 -6.09 -16.12
CA VAL A 222 1.75 -4.94 -16.26
C VAL A 222 2.07 -4.32 -14.90
N SER A 223 3.25 -3.70 -14.80
CA SER A 223 3.75 -3.08 -13.58
C SER A 223 3.69 -1.54 -13.59
N ASP A 224 3.23 -0.94 -14.68
CA ASP A 224 3.18 0.51 -14.84
C ASP A 224 2.09 0.93 -15.85
N ILE A 225 1.78 2.24 -15.83
CA ILE A 225 0.72 2.82 -16.65
C ILE A 225 1.11 2.85 -18.14
N GLN A 226 2.40 3.01 -18.46
CA GLN A 226 2.84 3.05 -19.84
C GLN A 226 2.69 1.69 -20.51
N GLY A 227 3.04 0.62 -19.80
CA GLY A 227 2.80 -0.76 -20.26
C GLY A 227 1.30 -1.01 -20.48
N PHE A 228 0.45 -0.59 -19.53
CA PHE A 228 -1.00 -0.69 -19.67
C PHE A 228 -1.51 0.03 -20.95
N GLU A 229 -1.11 1.28 -21.14
CA GLU A 229 -1.49 2.09 -22.30
C GLU A 229 -1.07 1.45 -23.62
N ASN A 230 0.18 0.97 -23.69
CA ASN A 230 0.72 0.32 -24.89
C ASN A 230 -0.07 -0.95 -25.28
N PHE A 231 -0.42 -1.79 -24.31
CA PHE A 231 -1.22 -2.99 -24.58
C PHE A 231 -2.64 -2.65 -25.03
N ILE A 232 -3.30 -1.69 -24.37
CA ILE A 232 -4.63 -1.24 -24.77
C ILE A 232 -4.61 -0.76 -26.24
N GLN A 233 -3.60 0.03 -26.63
CA GLN A 233 -3.51 0.55 -27.97
C GLN A 233 -3.19 -0.50 -29.02
N GLN A 234 -2.14 -1.30 -28.78
CA GLN A 234 -1.54 -2.14 -29.83
C GLN A 234 -2.23 -3.50 -29.97
N LYS A 235 -2.86 -3.99 -28.93
CA LYS A 235 -3.40 -5.36 -28.88
C LYS A 235 -4.92 -5.43 -28.82
N ASN A 236 -5.61 -4.29 -28.94
CA ASN A 236 -7.07 -4.19 -28.87
C ASN A 236 -7.61 -4.94 -27.64
N THR A 237 -7.01 -4.68 -26.50
CA THR A 237 -7.38 -5.28 -25.20
C THR A 237 -8.23 -4.31 -24.40
N VAL A 238 -8.86 -4.80 -23.35
CA VAL A 238 -9.62 -4.00 -22.38
C VAL A 238 -8.98 -4.11 -20.99
N GLY A 239 -9.24 -3.13 -20.13
CA GLY A 239 -8.76 -3.16 -18.75
C GLY A 239 -9.58 -2.27 -17.85
N ILE A 240 -9.31 -2.33 -16.55
CA ILE A 240 -9.98 -1.48 -15.55
C ILE A 240 -9.03 -0.36 -15.11
N LEU A 241 -9.50 0.88 -15.18
CA LEU A 241 -8.72 2.06 -14.82
C LEU A 241 -9.55 3.04 -13.99
N VAL A 242 -8.89 3.80 -13.11
CA VAL A 242 -9.52 4.89 -12.35
C VAL A 242 -9.70 6.11 -13.23
N ASP A 243 -10.85 6.77 -13.14
CA ASP A 243 -11.22 7.95 -13.94
C ASP A 243 -10.57 9.25 -13.43
N PHE A 244 -9.28 9.26 -13.23
CA PHE A 244 -8.52 10.49 -13.06
C PHE A 244 -7.32 10.59 -14.02
N LEU A 245 -6.93 9.45 -14.62
CA LEU A 245 -5.83 9.42 -15.59
C LEU A 245 -6.38 9.75 -16.97
N LYS A 246 -6.02 10.91 -17.50
CA LYS A 246 -6.26 11.26 -18.92
C LYS A 246 -5.12 10.65 -19.74
N LEU A 247 -5.45 9.64 -20.54
CA LEU A 247 -4.54 8.99 -21.46
C LEU A 247 -5.03 9.24 -22.90
N ASP A 248 -4.17 9.86 -23.73
CA ASP A 248 -4.57 10.44 -25.02
C ASP A 248 -5.22 9.44 -25.99
N HIS A 249 -4.87 8.18 -25.88
CA HIS A 249 -5.32 7.13 -26.80
C HIS A 249 -6.35 6.17 -26.20
N ILE A 250 -6.73 6.38 -24.94
CA ILE A 250 -7.67 5.55 -24.20
C ILE A 250 -9.02 6.25 -24.08
N ARG A 251 -10.08 5.49 -24.27
CA ARG A 251 -11.46 5.83 -23.93
C ARG A 251 -11.84 5.12 -22.63
N LEU A 252 -12.33 5.89 -21.68
CA LEU A 252 -12.92 5.36 -20.44
C LEU A 252 -14.44 5.28 -20.60
N ILE A 253 -14.99 4.09 -20.36
CA ILE A 253 -16.42 3.78 -20.48
C ILE A 253 -16.95 3.51 -19.08
N GLU A 254 -18.10 4.10 -18.74
CA GLU A 254 -18.75 3.84 -17.46
C GLU A 254 -19.14 2.38 -17.31
N LEU A 255 -18.92 1.81 -16.13
CA LEU A 255 -19.40 0.48 -15.78
C LEU A 255 -20.82 0.59 -15.20
N ASP A 256 -21.75 -0.17 -15.76
CA ASP A 256 -23.12 -0.26 -15.28
C ASP A 256 -23.18 -1.28 -14.14
N GLU A 257 -22.79 -0.85 -12.95
CA GLU A 257 -22.66 -1.67 -11.75
C GLU A 257 -23.70 -1.27 -10.70
N PRO A 258 -24.41 -2.24 -10.10
CA PRO A 258 -25.36 -1.96 -9.01
C PRO A 258 -24.65 -1.31 -7.79
N GLU A 259 -23.43 -1.73 -7.51
CA GLU A 259 -22.58 -1.20 -6.44
C GLU A 259 -21.25 -0.76 -7.03
N PRO A 260 -21.14 0.49 -7.53
CA PRO A 260 -19.92 0.96 -8.17
C PRO A 260 -18.76 0.98 -7.19
N VAL A 261 -17.68 0.31 -7.55
CA VAL A 261 -16.44 0.37 -6.78
C VAL A 261 -15.79 1.73 -6.99
N GLN A 262 -15.47 2.39 -5.88
CA GLN A 262 -14.85 3.71 -5.88
C GLN A 262 -13.37 3.62 -5.54
N PHE A 263 -12.60 4.51 -6.14
CA PHE A 263 -11.25 4.82 -5.71
C PHE A 263 -11.31 6.04 -4.80
N TYR A 264 -10.89 5.87 -3.56
CA TYR A 264 -10.81 6.94 -2.58
C TYR A 264 -9.38 7.43 -2.50
N LEU A 265 -9.16 8.71 -2.76
CA LEU A 265 -7.87 9.37 -2.60
C LEU A 265 -7.78 9.95 -1.19
N TYR A 266 -6.76 9.54 -0.46
CA TYR A 266 -6.48 10.00 0.90
C TYR A 266 -5.15 10.71 0.99
N LEU A 267 -5.15 11.81 1.76
CA LEU A 267 -3.96 12.42 2.33
C LEU A 267 -3.86 11.99 3.79
N ALA A 268 -2.69 11.58 4.23
CA ALA A 268 -2.46 11.08 5.57
C ALA A 268 -1.19 11.65 6.18
N LYS A 269 -1.22 11.95 7.49
CA LYS A 269 -0.05 12.19 8.34
C LYS A 269 -0.16 11.41 9.64
N GLN A 270 0.95 11.23 10.36
CA GLN A 270 0.92 10.74 11.75
C GLN A 270 0.26 11.79 12.65
N LYS A 271 -0.60 11.37 13.59
CA LYS A 271 -1.21 12.27 14.58
C LYS A 271 -0.16 12.98 15.45
N ASP A 272 0.81 12.20 15.91
CA ASP A 272 1.91 12.69 16.75
C ASP A 272 3.18 12.97 15.92
N GLY A 273 3.03 13.27 14.62
CA GLY A 273 4.12 13.56 13.71
C GLY A 273 4.58 15.02 13.74
N LYS A 274 5.64 15.33 13.01
CA LYS A 274 6.21 16.70 12.93
C LYS A 274 5.39 17.68 12.07
N ILE A 275 4.42 17.16 11.29
CA ILE A 275 3.59 18.01 10.42
C ILE A 275 2.48 18.67 11.23
N THR A 276 2.46 19.99 11.23
CA THR A 276 1.42 20.77 11.88
C THR A 276 0.08 20.59 11.18
N ASP A 277 -1.03 20.83 11.91
CA ASP A 277 -2.37 20.76 11.31
C ASP A 277 -2.57 21.85 10.27
N GLU A 278 -1.94 22.99 10.45
CA GLU A 278 -1.98 24.13 9.53
C GLU A 278 -1.36 23.74 8.17
N ALA A 279 -0.11 23.29 8.15
CA ALA A 279 0.57 22.85 6.92
C ALA A 279 -0.16 21.66 6.26
N PHE A 280 -0.74 20.75 7.07
CA PHE A 280 -1.52 19.63 6.55
C PHE A 280 -2.83 20.08 5.89
N ASN A 281 -3.52 21.08 6.46
CA ASN A 281 -4.72 21.68 5.89
C ASN A 281 -4.40 22.45 4.60
N GLU A 282 -3.29 23.16 4.58
CA GLU A 282 -2.82 23.90 3.41
C GLU A 282 -2.48 22.94 2.24
N MET A 283 -1.77 21.85 2.52
CA MET A 283 -1.52 20.82 1.54
C MET A 283 -2.81 20.16 1.03
N GLU A 284 -3.79 19.90 1.90
CA GLU A 284 -5.10 19.39 1.49
C GLU A 284 -5.75 20.32 0.46
N LEU A 285 -5.83 21.61 0.79
CA LEU A 285 -6.42 22.62 -0.08
C LEU A 285 -5.67 22.72 -1.41
N TYR A 286 -4.34 22.72 -1.35
CA TYR A 286 -3.50 22.73 -2.52
C TYR A 286 -3.81 21.56 -3.48
N ILE A 287 -3.84 20.33 -2.96
CA ILE A 287 -4.13 19.14 -3.79
C ILE A 287 -5.56 19.18 -4.35
N LYS A 288 -6.55 19.60 -3.57
CA LYS A 288 -7.93 19.75 -4.05
C LYS A 288 -8.04 20.74 -5.20
N ASN A 289 -7.31 21.87 -5.13
CA ASN A 289 -7.26 22.86 -6.20
C ASN A 289 -6.63 22.29 -7.47
N GLN A 290 -5.54 21.51 -7.35
CA GLN A 290 -4.94 20.83 -8.52
C GLN A 290 -5.93 19.84 -9.17
N ILE A 291 -6.66 19.05 -8.39
CA ILE A 291 -7.68 18.14 -8.91
C ILE A 291 -8.78 18.91 -9.65
N HIS A 292 -9.20 20.03 -9.09
CA HIS A 292 -10.24 20.86 -9.73
C HIS A 292 -9.76 21.44 -11.06
N ALA A 293 -8.52 21.92 -11.12
CA ALA A 293 -7.92 22.44 -12.34
C ALA A 293 -7.75 21.39 -13.45
N LEU A 294 -7.52 20.12 -13.07
CA LEU A 294 -7.38 19.00 -14.02
C LEU A 294 -8.71 18.49 -14.58
N LYS A 295 -9.84 18.79 -13.92
CA LYS A 295 -11.19 18.39 -14.35
C LYS A 295 -11.80 19.37 -15.35
N ASN A 296 -11.35 20.62 -15.32
CA ASN A 296 -11.77 21.70 -16.23
C ASN A 296 -10.84 21.78 -17.44
#